data_cec8836885c8a52da3feccc4f3a6de2d
#
_entry.id   cec8836885c8a52da3feccc4f3a6de2d
#
_cell.length_a   1.000
_cell.length_b   1.000
_cell.length_c   1.000
_cell.angle_alpha   90.00
_cell.angle_beta   90.00
_cell.angle_gamma   90.00
#
_symmetry.space_group_name_H-M   'P 1'
#
loop_
_entity.id
_entity.type
_entity.pdbx_description
1 polymer ?
#
loop_
_entity_poly.entity_id
_entity_poly.type
_entity_poly.pdbx_seq_one_letter_code
_entity_poly.pdbx_strand_id
1 'polypeptide(L)'
;WIYPVIFSDMSIGALSTRAWEAIALATAYLNEQCGLPVRMSSGEGGMPVKLLESERLKYMILQIASGHFGWNRIIKAMPRMKTDPAGVLIKIGQGAKPGDGGLLPAAKVAPHIQAIRGVPKATLHSPPNHQGLYSIEESVQKMHLSLNAAFGFRVPVAIKCAASATSVSVYNNLLRDPYKICGGFFIDGIQGGTGAANEVSLEHTGHPIVSKLRDCYQAAVAQGLQGQIPLWAGGGIGMTGNAAADAFKMICLGANGVIMGKILIQLLGCVGNEHGRCNACNTGKCPTGICTQDPRLVKRLDVDRGAQNVVDYMLAFDDELRKLLAPVGNSSLPVGRSDALVSTDKAVADKLGIQYAC
;
A
#
# COMPACT_ATOMS: atom_id res chain seq x y z
N TRP A 1 -13.69 -1.90 1.21
CA TRP A 1 -13.33 -0.87 0.21
C TRP A 1 -13.89 -1.26 -1.15
N ILE A 2 -14.68 -0.39 -1.74
CA ILE A 2 -15.48 -0.69 -2.96
C ILE A 2 -14.79 -0.30 -4.28
N TYR A 3 -13.79 0.57 -4.27
CA TYR A 3 -13.01 0.92 -5.46
C TYR A 3 -11.70 0.13 -5.48
N PRO A 4 -11.26 -0.40 -6.63
CA PRO A 4 -10.17 -1.36 -6.69
C PRO A 4 -8.77 -0.72 -6.60
N VAL A 5 -8.64 0.49 -6.04
CA VAL A 5 -7.36 1.18 -5.90
C VAL A 5 -7.20 1.74 -4.49
N ILE A 6 -6.04 1.46 -3.90
CA ILE A 6 -5.55 2.09 -2.68
C ILE A 6 -4.21 2.77 -3.00
N PHE A 7 -4.05 4.03 -2.59
CA PHE A 7 -2.77 4.72 -2.65
C PHE A 7 -1.86 4.21 -1.55
N SER A 8 -0.66 3.82 -1.94
CA SER A 8 0.30 3.08 -1.12
C SER A 8 0.73 3.84 0.14
N ASP A 9 1.21 3.10 1.09
CA ASP A 9 1.67 3.50 2.42
C ASP A 9 3.02 4.22 2.39
N MET A 10 3.06 5.37 1.75
CA MET A 10 4.22 6.26 1.71
C MET A 10 4.13 7.29 2.85
N SER A 11 4.94 7.11 3.89
CA SER A 11 4.86 7.91 5.12
C SER A 11 5.34 9.35 4.97
N ILE A 12 4.79 10.27 5.77
CA ILE A 12 5.40 11.57 6.02
C ILE A 12 6.77 11.33 6.70
N GLY A 13 7.80 11.87 6.10
CA GLY A 13 9.20 11.61 6.47
C GLY A 13 9.91 10.82 5.38
N ALA A 14 9.34 9.75 4.84
CA ALA A 14 9.79 9.16 3.58
C ALA A 14 9.52 10.13 2.44
N LEU A 15 8.29 10.60 2.29
CA LEU A 15 7.92 11.76 1.46
C LEU A 15 8.07 13.07 2.23
N SER A 16 8.23 14.17 1.52
CA SER A 16 8.02 15.50 2.08
C SER A 16 6.56 15.72 2.46
N THR A 17 6.31 16.66 3.36
CA THR A 17 4.94 17.05 3.72
C THR A 17 4.14 17.48 2.49
N ARG A 18 4.74 18.27 1.59
CA ARG A 18 4.06 18.74 0.35
C ARG A 18 3.71 17.58 -0.60
N ALA A 19 4.61 16.61 -0.77
CA ALA A 19 4.33 15.46 -1.62
C ALA A 19 3.20 14.60 -1.03
N TRP A 20 3.20 14.41 0.29
CA TRP A 20 2.15 13.67 0.98
C TRP A 20 0.81 14.41 0.92
N GLU A 21 0.83 15.74 1.13
CA GLU A 21 -0.35 16.61 1.02
C GLU A 21 -0.96 16.59 -0.38
N ALA A 22 -0.14 16.60 -1.44
CA ALA A 22 -0.63 16.51 -2.82
C ALA A 22 -1.42 15.23 -3.06
N ILE A 23 -0.92 14.08 -2.58
CA ILE A 23 -1.63 12.80 -2.71
C ILE A 23 -2.90 12.80 -1.85
N ALA A 24 -2.85 13.34 -0.63
CA ALA A 24 -4.03 13.43 0.25
C ALA A 24 -5.11 14.36 -0.32
N LEU A 25 -4.71 15.48 -0.95
CA LEU A 25 -5.61 16.41 -1.63
C LEU A 25 -6.26 15.73 -2.84
N ALA A 26 -5.48 15.05 -3.67
CA ALA A 26 -6.01 14.26 -4.79
C ALA A 26 -7.00 13.19 -4.32
N THR A 27 -6.68 12.47 -3.23
CA THR A 27 -7.58 11.48 -2.64
C THR A 27 -8.90 12.10 -2.23
N ALA A 28 -8.87 13.25 -1.56
CA ALA A 28 -10.08 13.96 -1.17
C ALA A 28 -10.90 14.39 -2.39
N TYR A 29 -10.26 15.00 -3.40
CA TYR A 29 -10.92 15.47 -4.61
C TYR A 29 -11.59 14.34 -5.40
N LEU A 30 -10.90 13.22 -5.58
CA LEU A 30 -11.43 12.03 -6.24
C LEU A 30 -12.71 11.52 -5.55
N ASN A 31 -12.74 11.53 -4.22
CA ASN A 31 -13.91 11.12 -3.45
C ASN A 31 -15.04 12.15 -3.45
N GLU A 32 -14.70 13.43 -3.27
CA GLU A 32 -15.67 14.51 -3.03
C GLU A 32 -16.27 15.06 -4.33
N GLN A 33 -15.50 15.05 -5.44
CA GLN A 33 -15.89 15.70 -6.69
C GLN A 33 -16.03 14.74 -7.87
N CYS A 34 -15.22 13.65 -7.91
CA CYS A 34 -15.21 12.74 -9.06
C CYS A 34 -16.02 11.45 -8.83
N GLY A 35 -16.50 11.20 -7.62
CA GLY A 35 -17.22 9.96 -7.31
C GLY A 35 -16.36 8.70 -7.35
N LEU A 36 -15.02 8.84 -7.34
CA LEU A 36 -14.08 7.72 -7.27
C LEU A 36 -13.62 7.49 -5.83
N PRO A 37 -14.15 6.48 -5.13
CA PRO A 37 -13.89 6.28 -3.70
C PRO A 37 -12.54 5.63 -3.42
N VAL A 38 -11.46 6.26 -3.87
CA VAL A 38 -10.07 5.87 -3.61
C VAL A 38 -9.74 6.03 -2.12
N ARG A 39 -8.87 5.20 -1.60
CA ARG A 39 -8.33 5.32 -0.24
C ARG A 39 -6.82 5.55 -0.29
N MET A 40 -6.30 6.21 0.74
CA MET A 40 -4.86 6.45 0.89
C MET A 40 -4.38 5.87 2.22
N SER A 41 -3.29 5.11 2.20
CA SER A 41 -2.62 4.71 3.43
C SER A 41 -1.73 5.83 3.97
N SER A 42 -1.77 6.06 5.29
CA SER A 42 -0.91 7.05 5.96
C SER A 42 0.58 6.70 5.86
N GLY A 43 0.90 5.45 5.61
CA GLY A 43 2.24 4.91 5.83
C GLY A 43 2.61 4.85 7.31
N GLU A 44 3.75 4.24 7.61
CA GLU A 44 4.23 4.13 9.01
C GLU A 44 4.67 5.48 9.57
N GLY A 45 4.43 5.70 10.86
CA GLY A 45 4.91 6.88 11.57
C GLY A 45 3.85 7.93 11.89
N GLY A 46 2.59 7.61 11.64
CA GLY A 46 1.47 8.49 11.96
C GLY A 46 1.26 9.60 10.93
N MET A 47 0.41 10.55 11.29
CA MET A 47 -0.02 11.64 10.41
C MET A 47 -0.32 12.91 11.23
N PRO A 48 -0.47 14.09 10.59
CA PRO A 48 -0.79 15.32 11.29
C PRO A 48 -2.09 15.24 12.08
N VAL A 49 -2.09 15.74 13.32
CA VAL A 49 -3.27 15.74 14.21
C VAL A 49 -4.47 16.43 13.56
N LYS A 50 -4.26 17.54 12.85
CA LYS A 50 -5.34 18.24 12.13
C LYS A 50 -6.11 17.33 11.17
N LEU A 51 -5.43 16.36 10.54
CA LEU A 51 -6.07 15.43 9.63
C LEU A 51 -6.75 14.28 10.39
N LEU A 52 -6.14 13.82 11.51
CA LEU A 52 -6.79 12.85 12.40
C LEU A 52 -8.13 13.38 12.97
N GLU A 53 -8.22 14.68 13.20
CA GLU A 53 -9.42 15.36 13.71
C GLU A 53 -10.33 15.96 12.61
N SER A 54 -10.10 15.59 11.33
CA SER A 54 -10.86 16.09 10.18
C SER A 54 -11.85 15.07 9.62
N GLU A 55 -12.87 15.55 8.90
CA GLU A 55 -13.80 14.70 8.14
C GLU A 55 -13.13 13.87 7.05
N ARG A 56 -11.94 14.28 6.58
CA ARG A 56 -11.18 13.57 5.54
C ARG A 56 -10.44 12.34 6.06
N LEU A 57 -10.46 12.11 7.38
CA LEU A 57 -9.94 10.87 7.97
C LEU A 57 -10.64 9.63 7.39
N LYS A 58 -11.92 9.73 7.02
CA LYS A 58 -12.70 8.66 6.37
C LYS A 58 -12.12 8.16 5.03
N TYR A 59 -11.16 8.87 4.43
CA TYR A 59 -10.45 8.43 3.23
C TYR A 59 -9.11 7.78 3.53
N MET A 60 -8.67 7.78 4.79
CA MET A 60 -7.34 7.37 5.21
C MET A 60 -7.34 5.99 5.86
N ILE A 61 -6.38 5.16 5.49
CA ILE A 61 -6.06 3.90 6.17
C ILE A 61 -4.87 4.17 7.09
N LEU A 62 -5.06 4.01 8.40
CA LEU A 62 -3.99 4.24 9.38
C LEU A 62 -3.07 3.02 9.45
N GLN A 63 -1.77 3.20 9.22
CA GLN A 63 -0.83 2.09 9.26
C GLN A 63 -0.06 2.04 10.58
N ILE A 64 0.00 0.84 11.18
CA ILE A 64 0.89 0.50 12.28
C ILE A 64 1.98 -0.47 11.79
N ALA A 65 3.24 -0.10 11.99
CA ALA A 65 4.39 -0.95 11.70
C ALA A 65 5.09 -1.33 13.02
N SER A 66 6.06 -2.23 12.95
CA SER A 66 6.74 -2.81 14.10
C SER A 66 7.46 -1.80 15.02
N GLY A 67 7.83 -0.63 14.50
CA GLY A 67 8.39 0.46 15.30
C GLY A 67 7.37 1.29 16.10
N HIS A 68 6.08 1.11 15.85
CA HIS A 68 4.95 1.81 16.49
C HIS A 68 5.06 3.35 16.49
N PHE A 69 5.91 3.91 15.62
CA PHE A 69 6.12 5.35 15.53
C PHE A 69 4.81 6.11 15.23
N GLY A 70 4.54 7.17 16.01
CA GLY A 70 3.35 8.00 15.86
C GLY A 70 2.04 7.37 16.40
N TRP A 71 2.03 6.09 16.73
CA TRP A 71 0.81 5.39 17.12
C TRP A 71 0.20 5.90 18.42
N ASN A 72 1.02 6.24 19.41
CA ASN A 72 0.55 6.86 20.65
C ASN A 72 -0.20 8.18 20.42
N ARG A 73 0.15 8.92 19.36
CA ARG A 73 -0.57 10.15 18.98
C ARG A 73 -1.91 9.87 18.34
N ILE A 74 -1.98 8.82 17.54
CA ILE A 74 -3.25 8.34 16.95
C ILE A 74 -4.20 7.95 18.09
N ILE A 75 -3.76 7.15 19.05
CA ILE A 75 -4.57 6.75 20.24
C ILE A 75 -5.07 7.97 21.00
N LYS A 76 -4.18 8.94 21.28
CA LYS A 76 -4.57 10.19 21.97
C LYS A 76 -5.52 11.06 21.16
N ALA A 77 -5.55 10.95 19.85
CA ALA A 77 -6.45 11.69 18.98
C ALA A 77 -7.83 11.02 18.84
N MET A 78 -7.94 9.70 19.07
CA MET A 78 -9.18 8.94 18.87
C MET A 78 -10.44 9.59 19.48
N PRO A 79 -10.43 10.11 20.72
CA PRO A 79 -11.63 10.76 21.30
C PRO A 79 -12.05 12.05 20.58
N ARG A 80 -11.19 12.63 19.74
CA ARG A 80 -11.44 13.87 19.01
C ARG A 80 -11.62 13.66 17.50
N MET A 81 -11.55 12.41 17.03
CA MET A 81 -11.80 12.08 15.64
C MET A 81 -13.26 12.36 15.30
N LYS A 82 -13.49 13.15 14.25
CA LYS A 82 -14.86 13.47 13.76
C LYS A 82 -15.49 12.32 12.98
N THR A 83 -14.67 11.44 12.47
CA THR A 83 -15.10 10.26 11.71
C THR A 83 -14.11 9.11 11.95
N ASP A 84 -14.57 7.89 11.76
CA ASP A 84 -13.67 6.73 11.74
C ASP A 84 -12.75 6.79 10.51
N PRO A 85 -11.51 6.25 10.59
CA PRO A 85 -10.66 6.08 9.42
C PRO A 85 -11.24 5.04 8.45
N ALA A 86 -10.84 5.06 7.20
CA ALA A 86 -11.24 4.06 6.20
C ALA A 86 -10.80 2.64 6.55
N GLY A 87 -9.80 2.51 7.39
CA GLY A 87 -9.26 1.23 7.83
C GLY A 87 -8.02 1.41 8.71
N VAL A 88 -7.57 0.29 9.26
CA VAL A 88 -6.26 0.16 9.90
C VAL A 88 -5.48 -0.93 9.22
N LEU A 89 -4.18 -0.72 8.99
CA LEU A 89 -3.29 -1.66 8.32
C LEU A 89 -2.13 -2.05 9.24
N ILE A 90 -2.08 -3.30 9.65
CA ILE A 90 -0.95 -3.88 10.39
C ILE A 90 0.12 -4.27 9.36
N LYS A 91 1.25 -3.58 9.36
CA LYS A 91 2.38 -3.89 8.49
C LYS A 91 3.33 -4.85 9.17
N ILE A 92 3.42 -6.06 8.64
CA ILE A 92 4.39 -7.10 9.05
C ILE A 92 5.66 -6.99 8.20
N GLY A 93 5.52 -6.69 6.90
CA GLY A 93 6.64 -6.59 5.97
C GLY A 93 6.32 -5.74 4.75
N GLN A 94 7.32 -5.59 3.89
CA GLN A 94 7.21 -4.91 2.60
C GLN A 94 8.01 -5.67 1.54
N GLY A 95 7.52 -5.65 0.29
CA GLY A 95 8.02 -6.51 -0.77
C GLY A 95 9.49 -6.32 -1.13
N ALA A 96 9.97 -5.07 -1.12
CA ALA A 96 11.35 -4.75 -1.48
C ALA A 96 12.41 -5.22 -0.47
N LYS A 97 12.02 -5.58 0.73
CA LYS A 97 12.92 -6.09 1.78
C LYS A 97 12.16 -6.95 2.78
N PRO A 98 11.77 -8.17 2.40
CA PRO A 98 11.13 -9.11 3.30
C PRO A 98 11.98 -9.38 4.55
N GLY A 99 11.34 -9.36 5.72
CA GLY A 99 12.03 -9.62 6.99
C GLY A 99 12.84 -8.44 7.56
N ASP A 100 12.86 -7.29 6.87
CA ASP A 100 13.52 -6.08 7.36
C ASP A 100 12.49 -4.97 7.59
N GLY A 101 12.66 -4.18 8.65
CA GLY A 101 11.75 -3.10 9.01
C GLY A 101 11.96 -1.82 8.21
N GLY A 102 11.12 -0.82 8.47
CA GLY A 102 11.24 0.50 7.89
C GLY A 102 12.49 1.24 8.38
N LEU A 103 13.10 2.04 7.51
CA LEU A 103 14.27 2.88 7.83
C LEU A 103 13.98 4.34 7.45
N LEU A 104 14.18 5.26 8.37
CA LEU A 104 14.20 6.70 8.10
C LEU A 104 15.49 7.31 8.65
N PRO A 105 16.42 7.76 7.77
CA PRO A 105 17.68 8.36 8.19
C PRO A 105 17.48 9.64 9.01
N ALA A 106 18.36 9.90 9.98
CA ALA A 106 18.32 11.08 10.85
C ALA A 106 18.26 12.41 10.07
N ALA A 107 18.88 12.48 8.89
CA ALA A 107 18.82 13.63 7.99
C ALA A 107 17.39 13.99 7.53
N LYS A 108 16.47 13.03 7.55
CA LYS A 108 15.05 13.20 7.21
C LYS A 108 14.14 13.36 8.41
N VAL A 109 14.68 13.29 9.65
CA VAL A 109 13.90 13.44 10.89
C VAL A 109 13.92 14.91 11.31
N ALA A 110 13.23 15.76 10.55
CA ALA A 110 13.05 17.18 10.83
C ALA A 110 12.10 17.39 12.05
N PRO A 111 12.04 18.60 12.66
CA PRO A 111 11.24 18.85 13.87
C PRO A 111 9.76 18.45 13.75
N HIS A 112 9.13 18.72 12.60
CA HIS A 112 7.74 18.31 12.37
C HIS A 112 7.59 16.78 12.28
N ILE A 113 8.58 16.05 11.75
CA ILE A 113 8.59 14.58 11.74
C ILE A 113 8.76 14.03 13.14
N GLN A 114 9.64 14.63 13.95
CA GLN A 114 9.79 14.29 15.39
C GLN A 114 8.44 14.45 16.10
N ALA A 115 7.75 15.57 15.83
CA ALA A 115 6.45 15.85 16.40
C ALA A 115 5.39 14.82 15.99
N ILE A 116 5.29 14.44 14.70
CA ILE A 116 4.33 13.45 14.21
C ILE A 116 4.62 12.05 14.76
N ARG A 117 5.88 11.65 14.75
CA ARG A 117 6.30 10.29 15.15
C ARG A 117 6.47 10.11 16.66
N GLY A 118 6.59 11.21 17.43
CA GLY A 118 6.84 11.17 18.86
C GLY A 118 8.26 10.69 19.22
N VAL A 119 9.28 11.09 18.44
CA VAL A 119 10.66 10.60 18.56
C VAL A 119 11.67 11.73 18.55
N PRO A 120 12.88 11.55 19.13
CA PRO A 120 13.98 12.49 18.98
C PRO A 120 14.57 12.47 17.56
N LYS A 121 15.47 13.42 17.28
CA LYS A 121 16.24 13.43 16.02
C LYS A 121 17.28 12.30 16.02
N ALA A 122 16.91 11.19 15.42
CA ALA A 122 17.78 10.01 15.28
C ALA A 122 17.42 9.27 14.00
N THR A 123 18.27 8.36 13.54
CA THR A 123 17.88 7.38 12.54
C THR A 123 16.85 6.44 13.15
N LEU A 124 15.69 6.33 12.53
CA LEU A 124 14.59 5.50 13.00
C LEU A 124 14.60 4.18 12.22
N HIS A 125 14.69 3.10 12.94
CA HIS A 125 14.65 1.75 12.39
C HIS A 125 13.51 0.97 13.05
N SER A 126 12.60 0.45 12.28
CA SER A 126 11.57 -0.45 12.77
C SER A 126 12.17 -1.85 12.91
N PRO A 127 11.98 -2.54 14.03
CA PRO A 127 12.45 -3.92 14.17
C PRO A 127 11.73 -4.85 13.18
N PRO A 128 12.26 -6.04 12.88
CA PRO A 128 11.62 -6.99 11.96
C PRO A 128 10.27 -7.49 12.49
N ASN A 129 10.11 -7.60 13.81
CA ASN A 129 8.89 -8.06 14.47
C ASN A 129 8.24 -6.93 15.28
N HIS A 130 6.91 -7.00 15.45
CA HIS A 130 6.21 -6.12 16.38
C HIS A 130 6.67 -6.36 17.82
N GLN A 131 6.92 -5.27 18.56
CA GLN A 131 7.43 -5.34 19.93
C GLN A 131 6.48 -6.10 20.86
N GLY A 132 7.03 -7.00 21.66
CA GLY A 132 6.28 -7.81 22.62
C GLY A 132 5.50 -8.98 21.98
N LEU A 133 5.68 -9.24 20.68
CA LEU A 133 5.06 -10.34 19.98
C LEU A 133 6.13 -11.27 19.38
N TYR A 134 5.95 -12.57 19.54
CA TYR A 134 6.98 -13.55 19.20
C TYR A 134 6.93 -13.93 17.70
N SER A 135 5.74 -14.06 17.12
CA SER A 135 5.57 -14.54 15.77
C SER A 135 4.60 -13.68 14.95
N ILE A 136 4.53 -13.93 13.64
CA ILE A 136 3.55 -13.32 12.74
C ILE A 136 2.13 -13.71 13.18
N GLU A 137 1.91 -14.97 13.53
CA GLU A 137 0.63 -15.49 13.97
C GLU A 137 0.14 -14.79 15.24
N GLU A 138 1.02 -14.60 16.22
CA GLU A 138 0.70 -13.86 17.45
C GLU A 138 0.42 -12.37 17.16
N SER A 139 1.21 -11.76 16.28
CA SER A 139 0.98 -10.38 15.83
C SER A 139 -0.39 -10.23 15.16
N VAL A 140 -0.73 -11.19 14.31
CA VAL A 140 -2.02 -11.22 13.62
C VAL A 140 -3.16 -11.36 14.63
N GLN A 141 -3.11 -12.34 15.51
CA GLN A 141 -4.21 -12.61 16.45
C GLN A 141 -4.38 -11.50 17.50
N LYS A 142 -3.30 -11.15 18.22
CA LYS A 142 -3.40 -10.20 19.34
C LYS A 142 -3.59 -8.75 18.89
N MET A 143 -2.79 -8.28 17.94
CA MET A 143 -2.91 -6.90 17.47
C MET A 143 -4.20 -6.69 16.69
N HIS A 144 -4.55 -7.64 15.85
CA HIS A 144 -5.76 -7.57 15.04
C HIS A 144 -7.01 -7.46 15.92
N LEU A 145 -7.14 -8.34 16.93
CA LEU A 145 -8.25 -8.29 17.87
C LEU A 145 -8.25 -6.98 18.68
N SER A 146 -7.09 -6.56 19.19
CA SER A 146 -6.96 -5.33 19.98
C SER A 146 -7.36 -4.09 19.18
N LEU A 147 -6.94 -3.99 17.91
CA LEU A 147 -7.28 -2.87 17.05
C LEU A 147 -8.76 -2.87 16.64
N ASN A 148 -9.33 -4.03 16.31
CA ASN A 148 -10.76 -4.15 16.06
C ASN A 148 -11.57 -3.70 17.29
N ALA A 149 -11.20 -4.13 18.48
CA ALA A 149 -11.84 -3.73 19.74
C ALA A 149 -11.70 -2.21 19.99
N ALA A 150 -10.50 -1.65 19.78
CA ALA A 150 -10.25 -0.21 19.98
C ALA A 150 -11.13 0.67 19.09
N PHE A 151 -11.44 0.22 17.88
CA PHE A 151 -12.34 0.89 16.94
C PHE A 151 -13.80 0.35 17.02
N GLY A 152 -14.13 -0.44 18.03
CA GLY A 152 -15.48 -0.97 18.25
C GLY A 152 -15.98 -1.83 17.10
N PHE A 153 -15.08 -2.54 16.38
CA PHE A 153 -15.38 -3.38 15.22
C PHE A 153 -16.06 -2.65 14.05
N ARG A 154 -16.01 -1.31 14.00
CA ARG A 154 -16.59 -0.51 12.91
C ARG A 154 -15.62 -0.28 11.75
N VAL A 155 -14.31 -0.41 11.99
CA VAL A 155 -13.23 -0.11 11.05
C VAL A 155 -12.58 -1.40 10.61
N PRO A 156 -12.43 -1.66 9.30
CA PRO A 156 -11.73 -2.85 8.83
C PRO A 156 -10.25 -2.79 9.22
N VAL A 157 -9.76 -3.84 9.87
CA VAL A 157 -8.35 -4.02 10.20
C VAL A 157 -7.75 -5.04 9.24
N ALA A 158 -6.81 -4.62 8.41
CA ALA A 158 -6.15 -5.42 7.40
C ALA A 158 -4.70 -5.72 7.78
N ILE A 159 -4.09 -6.68 7.10
CA ILE A 159 -2.71 -7.11 7.32
C ILE A 159 -1.92 -6.98 6.03
N LYS A 160 -0.70 -6.43 6.12
CA LYS A 160 0.25 -6.32 5.01
C LYS A 160 1.47 -7.18 5.23
N CYS A 161 1.75 -8.03 4.24
CA CYS A 161 2.96 -8.86 4.16
C CYS A 161 3.77 -8.56 2.89
N ALA A 162 5.06 -8.89 2.92
CA ALA A 162 5.84 -9.09 1.71
C ALA A 162 5.38 -10.35 0.97
N ALA A 163 5.40 -10.33 -0.35
CA ALA A 163 5.31 -11.54 -1.15
C ALA A 163 6.55 -12.41 -0.90
N SER A 164 6.39 -13.51 -0.17
CA SER A 164 7.46 -14.37 0.32
C SER A 164 7.01 -15.83 0.39
N ALA A 165 7.90 -16.72 0.80
CA ALA A 165 7.57 -18.13 1.01
C ALA A 165 6.45 -18.31 2.04
N THR A 166 6.33 -17.43 3.03
CA THR A 166 5.35 -17.53 4.13
C THR A 166 4.00 -16.87 3.86
N SER A 167 3.85 -16.09 2.78
CA SER A 167 2.62 -15.34 2.49
C SER A 167 1.35 -16.21 2.48
N VAL A 168 1.44 -17.39 1.86
CA VAL A 168 0.31 -18.33 1.77
C VAL A 168 -0.07 -18.86 3.14
N SER A 169 0.93 -19.19 3.99
CA SER A 169 0.68 -19.68 5.34
C SER A 169 0.02 -18.63 6.21
N VAL A 170 0.49 -17.39 6.14
CA VAL A 170 -0.13 -16.27 6.87
C VAL A 170 -1.57 -16.06 6.41
N TYR A 171 -1.82 -16.06 5.09
CA TYR A 171 -3.17 -15.92 4.56
C TYR A 171 -4.10 -17.07 4.98
N ASN A 172 -3.60 -18.31 4.94
CA ASN A 172 -4.36 -19.47 5.40
C ASN A 172 -4.72 -19.40 6.89
N ASN A 173 -3.82 -18.90 7.73
CA ASN A 173 -4.10 -18.69 9.16
C ASN A 173 -5.23 -17.67 9.36
N LEU A 174 -5.22 -16.58 8.57
CA LEU A 174 -6.29 -15.59 8.59
C LEU A 174 -7.63 -16.14 8.11
N LEU A 175 -7.63 -16.95 7.04
CA LEU A 175 -8.85 -17.60 6.52
C LEU A 175 -9.48 -18.55 7.54
N ARG A 176 -8.67 -19.18 8.40
CA ARG A 176 -9.10 -20.11 9.45
C ARG A 176 -9.41 -19.41 10.78
N ASP A 177 -9.21 -18.09 10.87
CA ASP A 177 -9.54 -17.34 12.08
C ASP A 177 -11.04 -17.49 12.40
N PRO A 178 -11.39 -18.04 13.58
CA PRO A 178 -12.78 -18.30 13.95
C PRO A 178 -13.61 -17.01 14.08
N TYR A 179 -12.95 -15.89 14.34
CA TYR A 179 -13.63 -14.58 14.47
C TYR A 179 -13.94 -13.92 13.13
N LYS A 180 -13.27 -14.31 12.03
CA LYS A 180 -13.45 -13.78 10.66
C LYS A 180 -13.47 -12.27 10.57
N ILE A 181 -12.62 -11.60 11.35
CA ILE A 181 -12.61 -10.15 11.51
C ILE A 181 -11.55 -9.44 10.64
N CYS A 182 -10.79 -10.18 9.82
CA CYS A 182 -9.77 -9.59 8.96
C CYS A 182 -10.39 -8.83 7.79
N GLY A 183 -10.17 -7.52 7.73
CA GLY A 183 -10.70 -6.61 6.71
C GLY A 183 -9.99 -6.67 5.36
N GLY A 184 -8.86 -7.39 5.25
CA GLY A 184 -8.12 -7.55 4.00
C GLY A 184 -6.69 -8.04 4.18
N PHE A 185 -6.14 -8.63 3.13
CA PHE A 185 -4.75 -9.09 3.09
C PHE A 185 -4.00 -8.40 1.95
N PHE A 186 -3.00 -7.60 2.30
CA PHE A 186 -2.19 -6.80 1.39
C PHE A 186 -0.89 -7.55 1.10
N ILE A 187 -0.69 -7.95 -0.14
CA ILE A 187 0.52 -8.63 -0.59
C ILE A 187 1.37 -7.63 -1.37
N ASP A 188 2.60 -7.41 -0.94
CA ASP A 188 3.53 -6.45 -1.55
C ASP A 188 4.66 -7.20 -2.24
N GLY A 189 4.68 -7.19 -3.58
CA GLY A 189 5.68 -7.86 -4.40
C GLY A 189 7.04 -7.16 -4.38
N ILE A 190 8.10 -7.89 -4.77
CA ILE A 190 9.47 -7.36 -4.83
C ILE A 190 9.59 -6.12 -5.71
N GLN A 191 8.75 -5.99 -6.73
CA GLN A 191 8.72 -4.84 -7.64
C GLN A 191 8.31 -3.53 -6.92
N GLY A 192 7.78 -3.61 -5.68
CA GLY A 192 7.36 -2.45 -4.90
C GLY A 192 8.47 -1.42 -4.74
N GLY A 193 9.64 -1.86 -4.41
CA GLY A 193 10.81 -1.03 -4.20
C GLY A 193 10.66 -0.06 -3.03
N THR A 194 11.76 0.35 -2.45
CA THR A 194 11.83 1.44 -1.47
C THR A 194 13.23 2.01 -1.45
N GLY A 195 13.36 3.35 -1.31
CA GLY A 195 14.66 3.98 -1.17
C GLY A 195 15.44 3.57 0.08
N ALA A 196 14.80 2.85 1.01
CA ALA A 196 15.42 2.34 2.25
C ALA A 196 15.90 0.88 2.14
N ALA A 197 15.64 0.18 1.01
CA ALA A 197 16.14 -1.17 0.80
C ALA A 197 17.58 -1.15 0.28
N ASN A 198 18.37 -2.10 0.74
CA ASN A 198 19.70 -2.35 0.17
C ASN A 198 19.58 -3.15 -1.15
N GLU A 199 20.64 -3.14 -1.94
CA GLU A 199 20.69 -3.78 -3.25
C GLU A 199 20.43 -5.30 -3.16
N VAL A 200 21.06 -5.97 -2.21
CA VAL A 200 20.88 -7.42 -1.99
C VAL A 200 19.41 -7.76 -1.75
N SER A 201 18.71 -6.95 -0.94
CA SER A 201 17.26 -7.17 -0.69
C SER A 201 16.44 -6.93 -1.95
N LEU A 202 16.74 -5.86 -2.71
CA LEU A 202 15.98 -5.50 -3.92
C LEU A 202 16.13 -6.54 -5.04
N GLU A 203 17.29 -7.19 -5.16
CA GLU A 203 17.60 -8.08 -6.28
C GLU A 203 17.42 -9.55 -5.94
N HIS A 204 17.61 -9.96 -4.68
CA HIS A 204 17.73 -11.36 -4.31
C HIS A 204 16.73 -11.84 -3.26
N THR A 205 15.80 -10.99 -2.78
CA THR A 205 14.78 -11.40 -1.80
C THR A 205 13.38 -11.09 -2.30
N GLY A 206 12.38 -11.75 -1.70
CA GLY A 206 10.98 -11.56 -2.08
C GLY A 206 10.58 -12.32 -3.34
N HIS A 207 9.32 -12.22 -3.67
CA HIS A 207 8.72 -12.88 -4.83
C HIS A 207 7.96 -11.89 -5.71
N PRO A 208 7.84 -12.17 -7.02
CA PRO A 208 6.94 -11.41 -7.89
C PRO A 208 5.50 -11.47 -7.39
N ILE A 209 4.82 -10.33 -7.44
CA ILE A 209 3.43 -10.21 -6.95
C ILE A 209 2.49 -11.18 -7.64
N VAL A 210 2.58 -11.31 -8.95
CA VAL A 210 1.70 -12.18 -9.76
C VAL A 210 1.67 -13.63 -9.27
N SER A 211 2.85 -14.17 -8.93
CA SER A 211 2.98 -15.54 -8.44
C SER A 211 2.33 -15.72 -7.07
N LYS A 212 2.67 -14.87 -6.10
CA LYS A 212 2.18 -15.03 -4.71
C LYS A 212 0.72 -14.63 -4.53
N LEU A 213 0.25 -13.65 -5.28
CA LEU A 213 -1.18 -13.34 -5.33
C LEU A 213 -1.98 -14.57 -5.77
N ARG A 214 -1.54 -15.20 -6.89
CA ARG A 214 -2.21 -16.38 -7.43
C ARG A 214 -2.16 -17.56 -6.46
N ASP A 215 -1.01 -17.81 -5.82
CA ASP A 215 -0.85 -18.86 -4.82
C ASP A 215 -1.84 -18.65 -3.63
N CYS A 216 -1.97 -17.43 -3.12
CA CYS A 216 -2.91 -17.11 -2.04
C CYS A 216 -4.37 -17.29 -2.50
N TYR A 217 -4.73 -16.80 -3.67
CA TYR A 217 -6.09 -16.97 -4.19
C TYR A 217 -6.46 -18.44 -4.37
N GLN A 218 -5.58 -19.23 -4.97
CA GLN A 218 -5.80 -20.67 -5.15
C GLN A 218 -5.90 -21.42 -3.82
N ALA A 219 -5.14 -21.02 -2.81
CA ALA A 219 -5.25 -21.58 -1.47
C ALA A 219 -6.62 -21.30 -0.82
N ALA A 220 -7.21 -20.14 -1.07
CA ALA A 220 -8.57 -19.84 -0.63
C ALA A 220 -9.62 -20.63 -1.42
N VAL A 221 -9.46 -20.76 -2.75
CA VAL A 221 -10.35 -21.58 -3.60
C VAL A 221 -10.35 -23.03 -3.15
N ALA A 222 -9.17 -23.62 -2.88
CA ALA A 222 -9.06 -24.99 -2.43
C ALA A 222 -9.77 -25.28 -1.09
N GLN A 223 -10.06 -24.25 -0.30
CA GLN A 223 -10.79 -24.34 0.96
C GLN A 223 -12.26 -23.89 0.83
N GLY A 224 -12.71 -23.42 -0.35
CA GLY A 224 -14.04 -22.84 -0.54
C GLY A 224 -14.23 -21.48 0.18
N LEU A 225 -13.13 -20.78 0.48
CA LEU A 225 -13.10 -19.54 1.27
C LEU A 225 -12.71 -18.29 0.44
N GLN A 226 -12.71 -18.41 -0.90
CA GLN A 226 -12.43 -17.27 -1.78
C GLN A 226 -13.43 -16.14 -1.53
N GLY A 227 -12.93 -14.90 -1.46
CA GLY A 227 -13.73 -13.71 -1.19
C GLY A 227 -14.02 -13.45 0.29
N GLN A 228 -13.70 -14.39 1.23
CA GLN A 228 -13.88 -14.16 2.66
C GLN A 228 -12.96 -13.05 3.17
N ILE A 229 -11.71 -13.03 2.74
CA ILE A 229 -10.74 -11.97 3.05
C ILE A 229 -10.27 -11.38 1.72
N PRO A 230 -10.56 -10.09 1.45
CA PRO A 230 -10.13 -9.43 0.22
C PRO A 230 -8.61 -9.42 0.06
N LEU A 231 -8.13 -9.75 -1.14
CA LEU A 231 -6.71 -9.69 -1.51
C LEU A 231 -6.39 -8.37 -2.20
N TRP A 232 -5.34 -7.70 -1.76
CA TRP A 232 -4.85 -6.45 -2.33
C TRP A 232 -3.42 -6.62 -2.83
N ALA A 233 -3.20 -6.34 -4.11
CA ALA A 233 -1.91 -6.57 -4.77
C ALA A 233 -1.10 -5.29 -4.91
N GLY A 234 0.08 -5.24 -4.29
CA GLY A 234 1.06 -4.16 -4.43
C GLY A 234 2.35 -4.66 -5.09
N GLY A 235 3.12 -3.75 -5.68
CA GLY A 235 4.40 -4.06 -6.30
C GLY A 235 4.45 -3.74 -7.78
N GLY A 236 4.87 -2.50 -8.11
CA GLY A 236 5.11 -2.07 -9.49
C GLY A 236 3.88 -1.76 -10.32
N ILE A 237 2.69 -1.68 -9.74
CA ILE A 237 1.46 -1.33 -10.46
C ILE A 237 1.60 0.04 -11.12
N GLY A 238 1.31 0.09 -12.43
CA GLY A 238 1.46 1.29 -13.27
C GLY A 238 2.87 1.51 -13.81
N MET A 239 3.83 0.63 -13.48
CA MET A 239 5.22 0.76 -13.92
C MET A 239 5.50 0.03 -15.24
N THR A 240 4.56 -0.74 -15.75
CA THR A 240 4.66 -1.45 -17.04
C THR A 240 4.21 -0.61 -18.23
N GLY A 241 3.77 0.64 -17.99
CA GLY A 241 3.28 1.56 -19.00
C GLY A 241 1.76 1.73 -19.00
N ASN A 242 0.98 0.78 -18.44
CA ASN A 242 -0.48 0.91 -18.32
C ASN A 242 -0.98 0.34 -17.00
N ALA A 243 -1.37 1.22 -16.08
CA ALA A 243 -1.83 0.81 -14.75
C ALA A 243 -3.19 0.12 -14.76
N ALA A 244 -4.08 0.46 -15.69
CA ALA A 244 -5.39 -0.19 -15.79
C ALA A 244 -5.24 -1.65 -16.23
N ALA A 245 -4.34 -1.91 -17.19
CA ALA A 245 -4.01 -3.27 -17.60
C ALA A 245 -3.31 -4.06 -16.48
N ASP A 246 -2.40 -3.44 -15.73
CA ASP A 246 -1.79 -4.09 -14.56
C ASP A 246 -2.85 -4.46 -13.51
N ALA A 247 -3.74 -3.51 -13.17
CA ALA A 247 -4.82 -3.74 -12.23
C ALA A 247 -5.78 -4.84 -12.70
N PHE A 248 -6.19 -4.79 -13.96
CA PHE A 248 -7.07 -5.80 -14.57
C PHE A 248 -6.46 -7.21 -14.45
N LYS A 249 -5.17 -7.37 -14.79
CA LYS A 249 -4.47 -8.65 -14.67
C LYS A 249 -4.42 -9.16 -13.22
N MET A 250 -4.11 -8.27 -12.25
CA MET A 250 -4.10 -8.64 -10.84
C MET A 250 -5.50 -9.08 -10.36
N ILE A 251 -6.55 -8.39 -10.79
CA ILE A 251 -7.94 -8.73 -10.44
C ILE A 251 -8.30 -10.09 -11.03
N CYS A 252 -8.01 -10.35 -12.28
CA CYS A 252 -8.23 -11.66 -12.90
C CYS A 252 -7.45 -12.79 -12.21
N LEU A 253 -6.29 -12.50 -11.61
CA LEU A 253 -5.51 -13.46 -10.83
C LEU A 253 -6.02 -13.66 -9.41
N GLY A 254 -6.98 -12.86 -8.95
CA GLY A 254 -7.67 -13.03 -7.66
C GLY A 254 -7.58 -11.85 -6.70
N ALA A 255 -7.01 -10.71 -7.10
CA ALA A 255 -7.04 -9.51 -6.27
C ALA A 255 -8.42 -8.84 -6.31
N ASN A 256 -8.86 -8.29 -5.19
CA ASN A 256 -10.01 -7.40 -5.13
C ASN A 256 -9.65 -5.97 -5.54
N GLY A 257 -8.36 -5.65 -5.56
CA GLY A 257 -7.83 -4.38 -6.02
C GLY A 257 -6.31 -4.30 -5.92
N VAL A 258 -5.77 -3.15 -6.28
CA VAL A 258 -4.34 -2.90 -6.36
C VAL A 258 -3.89 -1.75 -5.47
N ILE A 259 -2.61 -1.74 -5.15
CA ILE A 259 -1.95 -0.73 -4.32
C ILE A 259 -0.95 0.02 -5.20
N MET A 260 -1.21 1.31 -5.44
CA MET A 260 -0.38 2.18 -6.28
C MET A 260 0.57 3.02 -5.43
N GLY A 261 1.86 2.98 -5.74
CA GLY A 261 2.90 3.73 -5.01
C GLY A 261 3.82 4.52 -5.94
N LYS A 262 4.75 3.85 -6.62
CA LYS A 262 5.75 4.51 -7.48
C LYS A 262 5.13 5.42 -8.53
N ILE A 263 4.04 5.02 -9.15
CA ILE A 263 3.34 5.83 -10.15
C ILE A 263 2.90 7.18 -9.56
N LEU A 264 2.43 7.22 -8.31
CA LEU A 264 2.01 8.47 -7.68
C LEU A 264 3.17 9.46 -7.54
N ILE A 265 4.35 9.00 -7.11
CA ILE A 265 5.51 9.89 -7.02
C ILE A 265 6.04 10.32 -8.39
N GLN A 266 5.84 9.54 -9.44
CA GLN A 266 6.13 9.96 -10.83
C GLN A 266 5.20 11.08 -11.26
N LEU A 267 3.90 10.98 -10.97
CA LEU A 267 2.92 12.03 -11.26
C LEU A 267 3.22 13.34 -10.51
N LEU A 268 3.90 13.25 -9.36
CA LEU A 268 4.44 14.42 -8.65
C LEU A 268 5.74 14.97 -9.25
N GLY A 269 6.28 14.38 -10.32
CA GLY A 269 7.50 14.83 -10.98
C GLY A 269 8.78 14.11 -10.52
N CYS A 270 8.69 12.86 -10.03
CA CYS A 270 9.88 12.06 -9.73
C CYS A 270 10.63 11.68 -11.02
N VAL A 271 11.91 12.00 -11.08
CA VAL A 271 12.79 11.71 -12.23
C VAL A 271 13.57 10.39 -12.08
N GLY A 272 13.34 9.65 -11.01
CA GLY A 272 14.15 8.47 -10.64
C GLY A 272 13.94 7.24 -11.53
N ASN A 273 12.77 7.12 -12.16
CA ASN A 273 12.42 5.93 -12.92
C ASN A 273 12.65 6.05 -14.43
N GLU A 274 12.86 7.26 -14.93
CA GLU A 274 13.27 7.47 -16.31
C GLU A 274 14.76 7.15 -16.45
N HIS A 275 15.11 5.87 -16.57
CA HIS A 275 16.46 5.37 -16.83
C HIS A 275 17.38 5.13 -15.61
N GLY A 276 16.86 4.90 -14.42
CA GLY A 276 17.68 4.58 -13.23
C GLY A 276 18.60 5.73 -12.76
N ARG A 277 18.32 6.98 -13.14
CA ARG A 277 19.25 8.11 -12.97
C ARG A 277 19.23 8.75 -11.58
N CYS A 278 18.24 8.49 -10.73
CA CYS A 278 18.16 9.12 -9.42
C CYS A 278 18.01 8.09 -8.29
N ASN A 279 18.95 8.06 -7.37
CA ASN A 279 18.94 7.22 -6.16
C ASN A 279 18.97 8.06 -4.86
N ALA A 280 18.37 9.26 -4.88
CA ALA A 280 18.48 10.22 -3.79
C ALA A 280 17.41 10.08 -2.69
N CYS A 281 16.47 9.14 -2.81
CA CYS A 281 15.32 9.05 -1.90
C CYS A 281 15.71 8.86 -0.42
N ASN A 282 16.79 8.13 -0.15
CA ASN A 282 17.27 7.86 1.20
C ASN A 282 18.29 8.86 1.72
N THR A 283 18.80 9.75 0.86
CA THR A 283 19.86 10.70 1.22
C THR A 283 19.34 12.01 1.81
N GLY A 284 18.05 12.29 1.68
CA GLY A 284 17.44 13.59 1.98
C GLY A 284 17.71 14.67 0.92
N LYS A 285 18.37 14.35 -0.20
CA LYS A 285 18.77 15.30 -1.26
C LYS A 285 17.94 15.15 -2.52
N CYS A 286 16.66 14.74 -2.40
CA CYS A 286 15.77 14.59 -3.55
C CYS A 286 15.66 15.89 -4.36
N PRO A 287 16.06 15.93 -5.64
CA PRO A 287 16.11 17.16 -6.42
C PRO A 287 14.74 17.77 -6.72
N THR A 288 13.70 16.95 -6.73
CA THR A 288 12.32 17.37 -7.04
C THR A 288 11.49 17.73 -5.81
N GLY A 289 12.06 17.62 -4.59
CA GLY A 289 11.35 17.97 -3.36
C GLY A 289 10.40 16.89 -2.84
N ILE A 290 10.32 15.72 -3.49
CA ILE A 290 9.37 14.65 -3.14
C ILE A 290 9.84 13.86 -1.92
N CYS A 291 11.08 13.35 -1.92
CA CYS A 291 11.60 12.46 -0.88
C CYS A 291 12.66 13.15 0.00
N THR A 292 12.42 14.38 0.43
CA THR A 292 13.33 15.18 1.26
C THR A 292 12.58 15.95 2.33
N GLN A 293 13.31 16.40 3.37
CA GLN A 293 12.80 17.32 4.38
C GLN A 293 13.57 18.67 4.36
N ASP A 294 14.50 18.87 3.41
CA ASP A 294 15.17 20.17 3.20
C ASP A 294 14.15 21.21 2.70
N PRO A 295 13.88 22.29 3.46
CA PRO A 295 12.88 23.28 3.08
C PRO A 295 13.11 23.93 1.70
N ARG A 296 14.39 24.04 1.28
CA ARG A 296 14.76 24.62 -0.03
C ARG A 296 14.35 23.70 -1.18
N LEU A 297 14.49 22.38 -0.98
CA LEU A 297 14.12 21.38 -1.98
C LEU A 297 12.62 21.12 -1.97
N VAL A 298 12.01 21.03 -0.79
CA VAL A 298 10.55 20.80 -0.61
C VAL A 298 9.73 21.87 -1.36
N LYS A 299 10.18 23.13 -1.39
CA LYS A 299 9.51 24.23 -2.10
C LYS A 299 9.38 24.03 -3.61
N ARG A 300 10.19 23.14 -4.21
CA ARG A 300 10.15 22.86 -5.66
C ARG A 300 8.90 22.12 -6.10
N LEU A 301 8.24 21.41 -5.19
CA LEU A 301 7.01 20.68 -5.49
C LEU A 301 5.80 21.61 -5.34
N ASP A 302 5.01 21.71 -6.40
CA ASP A 302 3.72 22.36 -6.40
C ASP A 302 2.65 21.35 -5.98
N VAL A 303 1.97 21.61 -4.86
CA VAL A 303 0.99 20.70 -4.25
C VAL A 303 -0.25 20.57 -5.12
N ASP A 304 -0.78 21.70 -5.61
CA ASP A 304 -2.03 21.71 -6.36
C ASP A 304 -1.84 21.07 -7.74
N ARG A 305 -0.74 21.40 -8.42
CA ARG A 305 -0.39 20.76 -9.69
C ARG A 305 -0.14 19.27 -9.52
N GLY A 306 0.57 18.88 -8.48
CA GLY A 306 0.81 17.47 -8.17
C GLY A 306 -0.48 16.71 -7.89
N ALA A 307 -1.39 17.32 -7.12
CA ALA A 307 -2.70 16.73 -6.86
C ALA A 307 -3.54 16.60 -8.15
N GLN A 308 -3.54 17.64 -9.00
CA GLN A 308 -4.27 17.60 -10.27
C GLN A 308 -3.73 16.49 -11.20
N ASN A 309 -2.41 16.33 -11.32
CA ASN A 309 -1.83 15.25 -12.12
C ASN A 309 -2.30 13.87 -11.65
N VAL A 310 -2.41 13.66 -10.34
CA VAL A 310 -2.92 12.40 -9.77
C VAL A 310 -4.40 12.22 -10.08
N VAL A 311 -5.21 13.28 -10.00
CA VAL A 311 -6.65 13.24 -10.32
C VAL A 311 -6.85 12.88 -11.79
N ASP A 312 -6.19 13.59 -12.71
CA ASP A 312 -6.31 13.37 -14.16
C ASP A 312 -5.91 11.95 -14.55
N TYR A 313 -4.82 11.46 -13.95
CA TYR A 313 -4.37 10.10 -14.16
C TYR A 313 -5.40 9.06 -13.68
N MET A 314 -6.01 9.28 -12.52
CA MET A 314 -7.00 8.34 -11.98
C MET A 314 -8.32 8.35 -12.75
N LEU A 315 -8.71 9.48 -13.34
CA LEU A 315 -9.86 9.55 -14.25
C LEU A 315 -9.59 8.75 -15.53
N ALA A 316 -8.40 8.91 -16.12
CA ALA A 316 -7.99 8.14 -17.28
C ALA A 316 -7.88 6.63 -16.95
N PHE A 317 -7.32 6.29 -15.78
CA PHE A 317 -7.26 4.91 -15.29
C PHE A 317 -8.65 4.27 -15.18
N ASP A 318 -9.64 4.97 -14.63
CA ASP A 318 -11.00 4.46 -14.47
C ASP A 318 -11.66 4.19 -15.83
N ASP A 319 -11.50 5.11 -16.78
CA ASP A 319 -12.00 4.96 -18.15
C ASP A 319 -11.35 3.76 -18.87
N GLU A 320 -10.03 3.62 -18.76
CA GLU A 320 -9.30 2.49 -19.34
C GLU A 320 -9.68 1.15 -18.68
N LEU A 321 -9.83 1.12 -17.36
CA LEU A 321 -10.24 -0.09 -16.65
C LEU A 321 -11.64 -0.53 -17.10
N ARG A 322 -12.59 0.41 -17.26
CA ARG A 322 -13.93 0.12 -17.81
C ARG A 322 -13.89 -0.46 -19.22
N LYS A 323 -13.01 0.06 -20.07
CA LYS A 323 -12.78 -0.48 -21.42
C LYS A 323 -12.26 -1.92 -21.41
N LEU A 324 -11.42 -2.28 -20.42
CA LEU A 324 -10.93 -3.66 -20.27
C LEU A 324 -12.00 -4.62 -19.71
N LEU A 325 -12.99 -4.13 -18.99
CA LEU A 325 -14.10 -4.94 -18.48
C LEU A 325 -15.10 -5.32 -19.58
N ALA A 326 -15.31 -4.47 -20.57
CA ALA A 326 -16.30 -4.68 -21.62
C ALA A 326 -16.08 -6.00 -22.44
N PRO A 327 -14.87 -6.32 -22.94
CA PRO A 327 -14.62 -7.55 -23.71
C PRO A 327 -14.84 -8.84 -22.92
N VAL A 328 -14.73 -8.80 -21.58
CA VAL A 328 -14.95 -9.99 -20.75
C VAL A 328 -16.40 -10.13 -20.29
N GLY A 329 -17.29 -9.25 -20.79
CA GLY A 329 -18.72 -9.33 -20.56
C GLY A 329 -19.16 -9.07 -19.12
N ASN A 330 -18.36 -8.34 -18.35
CA ASN A 330 -18.62 -8.10 -16.93
C ASN A 330 -19.04 -6.65 -16.65
N SER A 331 -20.13 -6.51 -15.90
CA SER A 331 -20.51 -5.24 -15.24
C SER A 331 -19.82 -5.05 -13.88
N SER A 332 -19.09 -6.05 -13.41
CA SER A 332 -18.34 -6.05 -12.14
C SER A 332 -16.90 -6.52 -12.36
N LEU A 333 -16.04 -6.30 -11.34
CA LEU A 333 -14.65 -6.73 -11.41
C LEU A 333 -14.53 -8.25 -11.53
N PRO A 334 -13.73 -8.77 -12.50
CA PRO A 334 -13.61 -10.20 -12.78
C PRO A 334 -12.62 -10.88 -11.82
N VAL A 335 -12.86 -10.81 -10.51
CA VAL A 335 -11.97 -11.35 -9.48
C VAL A 335 -11.81 -12.87 -9.65
N GLY A 336 -10.57 -13.31 -9.87
CA GLY A 336 -10.23 -14.71 -10.04
C GLY A 336 -10.56 -15.33 -11.41
N ARG A 337 -11.07 -14.55 -12.36
CA ARG A 337 -11.37 -14.95 -13.74
C ARG A 337 -10.09 -15.11 -14.57
N SER A 338 -9.25 -16.07 -14.19
CA SER A 338 -7.98 -16.33 -14.89
C SER A 338 -8.17 -16.79 -16.34
N ASP A 339 -9.37 -17.26 -16.70
CA ASP A 339 -9.79 -17.56 -18.07
C ASP A 339 -9.84 -16.33 -18.99
N ALA A 340 -9.90 -15.13 -18.43
CA ALA A 340 -9.81 -13.87 -19.19
C ALA A 340 -8.35 -13.49 -19.55
N LEU A 341 -7.35 -14.26 -19.13
CA LEU A 341 -5.94 -14.00 -19.36
C LEU A 341 -5.30 -15.07 -20.24
N VAL A 342 -4.37 -14.64 -21.09
CA VAL A 342 -3.52 -15.51 -21.90
C VAL A 342 -2.06 -15.14 -21.70
N SER A 343 -1.15 -16.11 -21.85
CA SER A 343 0.29 -15.89 -21.89
C SER A 343 0.89 -16.57 -23.11
N THR A 344 1.86 -15.92 -23.74
CA THR A 344 2.71 -16.49 -24.78
C THR A 344 3.91 -17.25 -24.20
N ASP A 345 4.11 -17.19 -22.88
CA ASP A 345 5.08 -18.00 -22.15
C ASP A 345 4.35 -19.15 -21.45
N LYS A 346 4.69 -20.37 -21.87
CA LYS A 346 4.06 -21.58 -21.33
C LYS A 346 4.32 -21.78 -19.84
N ALA A 347 5.53 -21.50 -19.35
CA ALA A 347 5.85 -21.65 -17.94
C ALA A 347 5.05 -20.67 -17.06
N VAL A 348 4.84 -19.46 -17.56
CA VAL A 348 3.99 -18.46 -16.90
C VAL A 348 2.52 -18.91 -16.94
N ALA A 349 2.03 -19.39 -18.07
CA ALA A 349 0.66 -19.89 -18.21
C ALA A 349 0.39 -21.03 -17.21
N ASP A 350 1.27 -22.03 -17.17
CA ASP A 350 1.17 -23.19 -16.28
C ASP A 350 1.23 -22.76 -14.80
N LYS A 351 2.16 -21.88 -14.44
CA LYS A 351 2.31 -21.37 -13.05
C LYS A 351 1.10 -20.59 -12.56
N LEU A 352 0.51 -19.77 -13.42
CA LEU A 352 -0.62 -18.91 -13.04
C LEU A 352 -1.98 -19.58 -13.26
N GLY A 353 -2.03 -20.73 -13.96
CA GLY A 353 -3.27 -21.40 -14.33
C GLY A 353 -4.12 -20.54 -15.25
N ILE A 354 -3.49 -19.94 -16.27
CA ILE A 354 -4.10 -19.14 -17.33
C ILE A 354 -3.91 -19.80 -18.68
N GLN A 355 -4.59 -19.32 -19.71
CA GLN A 355 -4.53 -19.89 -21.05
C GLN A 355 -3.14 -19.64 -21.68
N TYR A 356 -2.58 -20.66 -22.34
CA TYR A 356 -1.41 -20.51 -23.21
C TYR A 356 -1.87 -20.21 -24.64
N ALA A 357 -1.34 -19.14 -25.21
CA ALA A 357 -1.54 -18.78 -26.60
C ALA A 357 -0.31 -19.22 -27.40
N CYS A 358 -0.51 -20.16 -28.35
CA CYS A 358 0.53 -20.63 -29.27
C CYS A 358 0.77 -19.60 -30.38
#